data_13e5fa7ce5243e311814c4885ec15819
#
_entry.id   13e5fa7ce5243e311814c4885ec15819
#
_cell.length_a   1.000
_cell.length_b   1.000
_cell.length_c   1.000
_cell.angle_alpha   90.00
_cell.angle_beta   90.00
_cell.angle_gamma   90.00
#
_symmetry.space_group_name_H-M   'P 1'
#
loop_
_entity.id
_entity.type
_entity.pdbx_description
1 polymer ?
#
loop_
_entity_poly.entity_id
_entity_poly.type
_entity_poly.pdbx_seq_one_letter_code
_entity_poly.pdbx_strand_id
1 'polypeptide(L)'
;MILSVCKRGDKIILPRNVHKSAINALVLCGAIPVYVNPEVNPKLGISLGMEVPCVEQAIKENPDAVAVLVNNPTYYGICSDIRSIVKLAHAHGMKVLADEAHGTHLYFGKNLPVSGMEAGADLAAISMHKSGGSLTQSSILLVNKGVNADYVRQIINLTQTTSASYLLLS
;
A
#
# COMPACT_ATOMS: atom_id res chain seq x y z
N MET A 1 -7.89 -2.06 0.25
CA MET A 1 -7.32 -0.81 0.79
C MET A 1 -7.89 0.43 0.13
N ILE A 2 -7.59 0.73 -1.15
CA ILE A 2 -8.00 1.98 -1.80
C ILE A 2 -9.51 2.22 -1.69
N LEU A 3 -10.34 1.23 -2.04
CA LEU A 3 -11.81 1.31 -1.95
C LEU A 3 -12.37 1.57 -0.55
N SER A 4 -11.59 1.30 0.51
CA SER A 4 -12.00 1.57 1.90
C SER A 4 -11.57 2.95 2.41
N VAL A 5 -10.81 3.70 1.61
CA VAL A 5 -10.29 5.02 2.00
C VAL A 5 -10.73 6.11 1.02
N CYS A 6 -10.75 5.79 -0.27
CA CYS A 6 -11.07 6.75 -1.33
C CYS A 6 -12.48 6.54 -1.88
N LYS A 7 -13.15 7.65 -2.19
CA LYS A 7 -14.42 7.72 -2.93
C LYS A 7 -14.24 8.53 -4.21
N ARG A 8 -15.28 8.63 -5.01
CA ARG A 8 -15.26 9.39 -6.26
C ARG A 8 -14.85 10.85 -6.04
N GLY A 9 -13.82 11.27 -6.80
CA GLY A 9 -13.27 12.62 -6.75
C GLY A 9 -12.18 12.84 -5.71
N ASP A 10 -11.98 11.92 -4.75
CA ASP A 10 -10.87 12.02 -3.81
C ASP A 10 -9.54 11.85 -4.53
N LYS A 11 -8.54 12.62 -4.13
CA LYS A 11 -7.16 12.47 -4.62
C LYS A 11 -6.38 11.48 -3.76
N ILE A 12 -5.54 10.68 -4.41
CA ILE A 12 -4.60 9.77 -3.75
C ILE A 12 -3.21 9.91 -4.37
N ILE A 13 -2.21 10.12 -3.54
CA ILE A 13 -0.80 10.19 -3.94
C ILE A 13 -0.25 8.76 -4.00
N LEU A 14 0.37 8.40 -5.12
CA LEU A 14 0.90 7.04 -5.33
C LEU A 14 2.08 7.05 -6.32
N PRO A 15 3.01 6.08 -6.21
CA PRO A 15 4.11 5.99 -7.14
C PRO A 15 3.63 5.52 -8.51
N ARG A 16 4.29 5.96 -9.58
CA ARG A 16 3.90 5.58 -10.95
C ARG A 16 4.10 4.09 -11.26
N ASN A 17 4.92 3.39 -10.49
CA ASN A 17 5.17 1.96 -10.61
C ASN A 17 4.28 1.08 -9.71
N VAL A 18 3.09 1.56 -9.36
CA VAL A 18 2.10 0.78 -8.61
C VAL A 18 1.65 -0.47 -9.37
N HIS A 19 1.23 -1.47 -8.63
CA HIS A 19 0.63 -2.67 -9.22
C HIS A 19 -0.71 -2.31 -9.92
N LYS A 20 -1.02 -3.06 -11.00
CA LYS A 20 -2.26 -2.88 -11.79
C LYS A 20 -3.54 -2.88 -10.93
N SER A 21 -3.58 -3.62 -9.82
CA SER A 21 -4.72 -3.63 -8.91
C SER A 21 -5.01 -2.26 -8.28
N ALA A 22 -3.99 -1.45 -8.01
CA ALA A 22 -4.17 -0.09 -7.53
C ALA A 22 -4.85 0.78 -8.59
N ILE A 23 -4.40 0.71 -9.84
CA ILE A 23 -5.03 1.42 -10.96
C ILE A 23 -6.49 0.97 -11.15
N ASN A 24 -6.75 -0.33 -11.12
CA ASN A 24 -8.12 -0.86 -11.22
C ASN A 24 -9.01 -0.35 -10.07
N ALA A 25 -8.47 -0.26 -8.86
CA ALA A 25 -9.21 0.28 -7.72
C ALA A 25 -9.57 1.76 -7.91
N LEU A 26 -8.66 2.57 -8.49
CA LEU A 26 -8.96 3.97 -8.83
C LEU A 26 -10.11 4.08 -9.83
N VAL A 27 -10.11 3.21 -10.85
CA VAL A 27 -11.20 3.15 -11.84
C VAL A 27 -12.53 2.81 -11.16
N LEU A 28 -12.53 1.81 -10.26
CA LEU A 28 -13.73 1.36 -9.57
C LEU A 28 -14.31 2.43 -8.63
N CYS A 29 -13.49 3.12 -7.85
CA CYS A 29 -13.98 4.14 -6.92
C CYS A 29 -14.08 5.54 -7.53
N GLY A 30 -13.44 5.78 -8.69
CA GLY A 30 -13.39 7.10 -9.34
C GLY A 30 -12.48 8.09 -8.60
N ALA A 31 -11.48 7.60 -7.89
CA ALA A 31 -10.46 8.44 -7.27
C ALA A 31 -9.46 8.97 -8.30
N ILE A 32 -8.88 10.13 -8.01
CA ILE A 32 -7.96 10.86 -8.89
C ILE A 32 -6.51 10.57 -8.46
N PRO A 33 -5.69 9.96 -9.32
CA PRO A 33 -4.30 9.71 -8.99
C PRO A 33 -3.45 10.98 -9.05
N VAL A 34 -2.62 11.19 -8.03
CA VAL A 34 -1.50 12.14 -8.02
C VAL A 34 -0.23 11.29 -8.05
N TYR A 35 0.43 11.25 -9.21
CA TYR A 35 1.58 10.39 -9.39
C TYR A 35 2.88 11.02 -8.90
N VAL A 36 3.62 10.27 -8.08
CA VAL A 36 5.01 10.52 -7.73
C VAL A 36 5.89 9.60 -8.59
N ASN A 37 6.87 10.17 -9.29
CA ASN A 37 7.82 9.37 -10.04
C ASN A 37 8.84 8.76 -9.06
N PRO A 38 8.99 7.44 -9.02
CA PRO A 38 10.08 6.83 -8.25
C PRO A 38 11.41 7.14 -8.93
N GLU A 39 12.48 7.16 -8.15
CA GLU A 39 13.81 7.18 -8.71
C GLU A 39 14.09 5.93 -9.53
N VAL A 40 14.95 6.01 -10.54
CA VAL A 40 15.35 4.90 -11.38
C VAL A 40 16.84 4.69 -11.26
N ASN A 41 17.29 3.47 -10.97
CA ASN A 41 18.70 3.14 -11.03
C ASN A 41 19.15 3.09 -12.51
N PRO A 42 20.02 4.01 -12.96
CA PRO A 42 20.35 4.11 -14.38
C PRO A 42 21.17 2.93 -14.91
N LYS A 43 21.88 2.22 -14.03
CA LYS A 43 22.69 1.05 -14.44
C LYS A 43 21.84 -0.21 -14.62
N LEU A 44 20.82 -0.38 -13.78
CA LEU A 44 19.98 -1.57 -13.75
C LEU A 44 18.66 -1.36 -14.47
N GLY A 45 18.25 -0.13 -14.72
CA GLY A 45 16.97 0.21 -15.35
C GLY A 45 15.77 -0.12 -14.46
N ILE A 46 15.94 -0.24 -13.13
CA ILE A 46 14.88 -0.59 -12.19
C ILE A 46 14.37 0.63 -11.43
N SER A 47 13.07 0.63 -11.14
CA SER A 47 12.47 1.63 -10.26
C SER A 47 12.84 1.37 -8.81
N LEU A 48 13.21 2.43 -8.11
CA LEU A 48 13.49 2.45 -6.68
C LEU A 48 12.22 2.78 -5.88
N GLY A 49 12.38 3.06 -4.59
CA GLY A 49 11.28 3.51 -3.73
C GLY A 49 10.85 4.96 -4.01
N MET A 50 9.84 5.40 -3.27
CA MET A 50 9.45 6.82 -3.25
C MET A 50 10.39 7.59 -2.33
N GLU A 51 10.91 8.72 -2.80
CA GLU A 51 11.69 9.63 -1.99
C GLU A 51 10.80 10.56 -1.16
N VAL A 52 11.16 10.77 0.11
CA VAL A 52 10.40 11.63 1.03
C VAL A 52 10.19 13.04 0.46
N PRO A 53 11.22 13.74 -0.11
CA PRO A 53 11.03 15.07 -0.69
C PRO A 53 9.99 15.10 -1.82
N CYS A 54 9.95 14.06 -2.66
CA CYS A 54 8.97 13.97 -3.75
C CYS A 54 7.54 13.78 -3.22
N VAL A 55 7.37 13.00 -2.15
CA VAL A 55 6.08 12.85 -1.47
C VAL A 55 5.66 14.15 -0.80
N GLU A 56 6.59 14.84 -0.13
CA GLU A 56 6.34 16.14 0.50
C GLU A 56 5.86 17.19 -0.53
N GLN A 57 6.51 17.25 -1.67
CA GLN A 57 6.09 18.15 -2.75
C GLN A 57 4.69 17.81 -3.26
N ALA A 58 4.40 16.52 -3.49
CA ALA A 58 3.08 16.07 -3.93
C ALA A 58 1.97 16.42 -2.92
N ILE A 59 2.25 16.30 -1.62
CA ILE A 59 1.33 16.69 -0.54
C ILE A 59 1.09 18.19 -0.55
N LYS A 60 2.15 19.02 -0.66
CA LYS A 60 2.04 20.48 -0.72
C LYS A 60 1.20 20.97 -1.90
N GLU A 61 1.37 20.32 -3.05
CA GLU A 61 0.63 20.63 -4.27
C GLU A 61 -0.82 20.10 -4.25
N ASN A 62 -1.10 19.10 -3.42
CA ASN A 62 -2.42 18.47 -3.31
C ASN A 62 -2.83 18.30 -1.83
N PRO A 63 -3.05 19.39 -1.10
CA PRO A 63 -3.40 19.33 0.33
C PRO A 63 -4.76 18.70 0.59
N ASP A 64 -5.58 18.55 -0.44
CA ASP A 64 -6.88 17.90 -0.45
C ASP A 64 -6.81 16.38 -0.72
N ALA A 65 -5.62 15.82 -0.90
CA ALA A 65 -5.47 14.38 -1.04
C ALA A 65 -5.83 13.66 0.28
N VAL A 66 -6.49 12.53 0.17
CA VAL A 66 -6.98 11.77 1.34
C VAL A 66 -6.02 10.66 1.78
N ALA A 67 -5.15 10.22 0.88
CA ALA A 67 -4.23 9.12 1.17
C ALA A 67 -2.93 9.18 0.37
N VAL A 68 -1.92 8.50 0.89
CA VAL A 68 -0.67 8.17 0.21
C VAL A 68 -0.55 6.65 0.14
N LEU A 69 -0.31 6.09 -1.04
CA LEU A 69 -0.02 4.67 -1.22
C LEU A 69 1.49 4.51 -1.47
N VAL A 70 2.10 3.55 -0.79
CA VAL A 70 3.53 3.25 -0.87
C VAL A 70 3.74 1.78 -1.21
N ASN A 71 4.55 1.48 -2.23
CA ASN A 71 5.05 0.13 -2.47
C ASN A 71 6.23 -0.12 -1.51
N ASN A 72 6.13 -1.11 -0.62
CA ASN A 72 7.16 -1.38 0.39
C ASN A 72 7.27 -2.87 0.73
N PRO A 73 8.18 -3.62 0.15
CA PRO A 73 9.16 -3.21 -0.87
C PRO A 73 8.56 -3.12 -2.28
N THR A 74 9.32 -2.55 -3.20
CA THR A 74 9.05 -2.67 -4.63
C THR A 74 9.24 -4.11 -5.11
N TYR A 75 8.87 -4.40 -6.36
CA TYR A 75 9.13 -5.72 -6.98
C TYR A 75 10.60 -6.14 -6.90
N TYR A 76 11.52 -5.20 -6.91
CA TYR A 76 12.97 -5.44 -6.85
C TYR A 76 13.54 -5.50 -5.43
N GLY A 77 12.69 -5.49 -4.40
CA GLY A 77 13.10 -5.57 -3.00
C GLY A 77 13.56 -4.24 -2.38
N ILE A 78 13.33 -3.12 -3.06
CA ILE A 78 13.72 -1.79 -2.55
C ILE A 78 12.62 -1.24 -1.65
N CYS A 79 12.97 -0.89 -0.42
CA CYS A 79 12.08 -0.23 0.52
C CYS A 79 12.24 1.29 0.48
N SER A 80 11.13 2.00 0.63
CA SER A 80 11.11 3.45 0.87
C SER A 80 11.37 3.76 2.35
N ASP A 81 11.73 5.00 2.68
CA ASP A 81 11.66 5.47 4.06
C ASP A 81 10.19 5.67 4.47
N ILE A 82 9.51 4.53 4.69
CA ILE A 82 8.09 4.52 4.98
C ILE A 82 7.74 5.20 6.32
N ARG A 83 8.67 5.21 7.32
CA ARG A 83 8.43 5.91 8.59
C ARG A 83 8.28 7.40 8.38
N SER A 84 9.18 8.00 7.62
CA SER A 84 9.13 9.43 7.31
C SER A 84 7.91 9.77 6.46
N ILE A 85 7.55 8.93 5.49
CA ILE A 85 6.35 9.12 4.66
C ILE A 85 5.09 9.04 5.52
N VAL A 86 4.96 8.06 6.42
CA VAL A 86 3.81 7.93 7.34
C VAL A 86 3.69 9.18 8.21
N LYS A 87 4.78 9.60 8.86
CA LYS A 87 4.78 10.79 9.71
C LYS A 87 4.34 12.03 8.93
N LEU A 88 4.86 12.20 7.73
CA LEU A 88 4.53 13.33 6.86
C LEU A 88 3.07 13.33 6.44
N ALA A 89 2.56 12.20 5.95
CA ALA A 89 1.17 12.05 5.51
C ALA A 89 0.18 12.29 6.66
N HIS A 90 0.44 11.69 7.83
CA HIS A 90 -0.41 11.86 9.02
C HIS A 90 -0.41 13.31 9.53
N ALA A 91 0.71 14.04 9.43
CA ALA A 91 0.77 15.46 9.78
C ALA A 91 -0.16 16.32 8.90
N HIS A 92 -0.53 15.84 7.73
CA HIS A 92 -1.48 16.49 6.80
C HIS A 92 -2.86 15.82 6.79
N GLY A 93 -3.16 14.94 7.76
CA GLY A 93 -4.46 14.26 7.89
C GLY A 93 -4.72 13.17 6.84
N MET A 94 -3.71 12.79 6.06
CA MET A 94 -3.83 11.76 5.02
C MET A 94 -3.60 10.36 5.59
N LYS A 95 -4.31 9.37 5.06
CA LYS A 95 -4.10 7.96 5.38
C LYS A 95 -2.90 7.39 4.61
N VAL A 96 -2.21 6.39 5.18
CA VAL A 96 -1.13 5.69 4.49
C VAL A 96 -1.51 4.24 4.22
N LEU A 97 -1.41 3.84 2.96
CA LEU A 97 -1.68 2.51 2.45
C LEU A 97 -0.36 1.87 2.00
N ALA A 98 0.06 0.79 2.63
CA ALA A 98 1.28 0.07 2.25
C ALA A 98 0.94 -1.14 1.36
N ASP A 99 1.40 -1.12 0.11
CA ASP A 99 1.41 -2.30 -0.74
C ASP A 99 2.69 -3.09 -0.44
N GLU A 100 2.52 -4.12 0.38
CA GLU A 100 3.59 -5.00 0.84
C GLU A 100 3.44 -6.40 0.25
N ALA A 101 2.94 -6.49 -0.99
CA ALA A 101 2.76 -7.76 -1.67
C ALA A 101 4.04 -8.60 -1.73
N HIS A 102 5.21 -7.97 -1.72
CA HIS A 102 6.53 -8.61 -1.65
C HIS A 102 7.17 -8.51 -0.26
N GLY A 103 6.45 -8.05 0.75
CA GLY A 103 6.97 -7.66 2.07
C GLY A 103 6.60 -8.57 3.24
N THR A 104 5.99 -9.73 3.03
CA THR A 104 5.57 -10.63 4.11
C THR A 104 6.71 -10.93 5.11
N HIS A 105 7.92 -11.12 4.63
CA HIS A 105 9.11 -11.41 5.44
C HIS A 105 9.51 -10.26 6.38
N LEU A 106 9.14 -9.02 6.08
CA LEU A 106 9.44 -7.85 6.92
C LEU A 106 8.83 -7.97 8.33
N TYR A 107 7.77 -8.77 8.48
CA TYR A 107 7.06 -8.97 9.74
C TYR A 107 7.71 -10.00 10.67
N PHE A 108 8.63 -10.81 10.15
CA PHE A 108 9.18 -11.98 10.87
C PHE A 108 10.69 -11.96 11.02
N GLY A 109 11.40 -11.13 10.25
CA GLY A 109 12.86 -11.09 10.25
C GLY A 109 13.43 -10.08 11.23
N LYS A 110 14.59 -10.41 11.81
CA LYS A 110 15.43 -9.47 12.52
C LYS A 110 16.34 -8.75 11.51
N ASN A 111 16.63 -7.48 11.74
CA ASN A 111 17.52 -6.66 10.88
C ASN A 111 17.01 -6.49 9.43
N LEU A 112 15.71 -6.56 9.23
CA LEU A 112 15.06 -6.22 7.97
C LEU A 112 14.56 -4.77 7.99
N PRO A 113 14.29 -4.19 6.80
CA PRO A 113 13.60 -2.90 6.73
C PRO A 113 12.27 -2.93 7.48
N VAL A 114 11.83 -1.78 7.95
CA VAL A 114 10.58 -1.66 8.70
C VAL A 114 9.38 -1.98 7.82
N SER A 115 8.42 -2.74 8.38
CA SER A 115 7.13 -2.99 7.73
C SER A 115 6.22 -1.75 7.79
N GLY A 116 5.23 -1.70 6.91
CA GLY A 116 4.24 -0.62 6.90
C GLY A 116 3.49 -0.49 8.21
N MET A 117 3.07 -1.61 8.81
CA MET A 117 2.34 -1.59 10.08
C MET A 117 3.21 -1.13 11.24
N GLU A 118 4.47 -1.54 11.29
CA GLU A 118 5.44 -1.07 12.29
C GLU A 118 5.76 0.42 12.11
N ALA A 119 5.79 0.89 10.86
CA ALA A 119 5.96 2.30 10.56
C ALA A 119 4.73 3.15 10.90
N GLY A 120 3.58 2.53 11.16
CA GLY A 120 2.33 3.20 11.51
C GLY A 120 1.39 3.43 10.33
N ALA A 121 1.57 2.75 9.19
CA ALA A 121 0.62 2.82 8.09
C ALA A 121 -0.79 2.40 8.53
N ASP A 122 -1.83 2.99 7.95
CA ASP A 122 -3.23 2.72 8.32
C ASP A 122 -3.69 1.34 7.85
N LEU A 123 -3.28 0.96 6.63
CA LEU A 123 -3.57 -0.34 6.04
C LEU A 123 -2.32 -0.88 5.34
N ALA A 124 -2.12 -2.20 5.41
CA ALA A 124 -1.10 -2.87 4.62
C ALA A 124 -1.65 -4.15 3.98
N ALA A 125 -1.30 -4.41 2.73
CA ALA A 125 -1.67 -5.64 2.02
C ALA A 125 -0.43 -6.47 1.76
N ILE A 126 -0.42 -7.71 2.25
CA ILE A 126 0.65 -8.68 2.03
C ILE A 126 0.14 -9.87 1.21
N SER A 127 0.97 -10.40 0.31
CA SER A 127 0.64 -11.58 -0.50
C SER A 127 1.30 -12.82 0.07
N MET A 128 0.49 -13.68 0.70
CA MET A 128 1.00 -14.92 1.33
C MET A 128 1.52 -15.92 0.30
N HIS A 129 0.94 -15.92 -0.90
CA HIS A 129 1.36 -16.79 -2.00
C HIS A 129 2.68 -16.41 -2.68
N LYS A 130 3.27 -15.23 -2.37
CA LYS A 130 4.57 -14.80 -2.89
C LYS A 130 5.71 -15.18 -1.95
N SER A 131 5.66 -14.70 -0.72
CA SER A 131 6.74 -14.89 0.26
C SER A 131 6.27 -15.41 1.62
N GLY A 132 4.99 -15.74 1.77
CA GLY A 132 4.41 -16.23 3.03
C GLY A 132 4.19 -17.74 3.10
N GLY A 133 4.54 -18.51 2.03
CA GLY A 133 4.45 -19.95 2.02
C GLY A 133 3.06 -20.55 1.77
N SER A 134 2.08 -19.74 1.33
CA SER A 134 0.75 -20.27 1.00
C SER A 134 0.77 -21.11 -0.28
N LEU A 135 0.07 -22.24 -0.25
CA LEU A 135 -0.02 -23.19 -1.36
C LEU A 135 -0.89 -22.71 -2.52
N THR A 136 -1.71 -21.71 -2.29
CA THR A 136 -2.56 -21.09 -3.31
C THR A 136 -2.62 -19.59 -3.13
N GLN A 137 -3.20 -18.89 -4.09
CA GLN A 137 -3.32 -17.43 -4.09
C GLN A 137 -4.08 -16.94 -2.86
N SER A 138 -3.38 -16.18 -2.04
CA SER A 138 -3.92 -15.65 -0.79
C SER A 138 -3.22 -14.35 -0.40
N SER A 139 -3.95 -13.52 0.33
CA SER A 139 -3.47 -12.24 0.83
C SER A 139 -4.03 -11.97 2.21
N ILE A 140 -3.30 -11.20 3.01
CA ILE A 140 -3.80 -10.68 4.28
C ILE A 140 -3.86 -9.16 4.16
N LEU A 141 -4.97 -8.59 4.60
CA LEU A 141 -5.10 -7.16 4.78
C LEU A 141 -4.96 -6.84 6.26
N LEU A 142 -3.90 -6.13 6.59
CA LEU A 142 -3.61 -5.66 7.93
C LEU A 142 -4.25 -4.29 8.13
N VAL A 143 -4.86 -4.09 9.30
CA VAL A 143 -5.62 -2.89 9.65
C VAL A 143 -5.07 -2.34 10.96
N ASN A 144 -4.63 -1.08 10.96
CA ASN A 144 -4.09 -0.43 12.16
C ASN A 144 -5.20 0.10 13.07
N LYS A 145 -4.85 0.36 14.33
CA LYS A 145 -5.75 1.01 15.29
C LYS A 145 -6.21 2.38 14.75
N GLY A 146 -7.49 2.69 14.93
CA GLY A 146 -8.08 3.94 14.43
C GLY A 146 -8.66 3.88 13.01
N VAL A 147 -8.49 2.75 12.30
CA VAL A 147 -9.23 2.46 11.06
C VAL A 147 -10.47 1.64 11.40
N ASN A 148 -11.60 1.97 10.79
CA ASN A 148 -12.84 1.20 10.97
C ASN A 148 -12.74 -0.16 10.27
N ALA A 149 -12.38 -1.20 11.02
CA ALA A 149 -12.19 -2.55 10.51
C ALA A 149 -13.50 -3.18 9.96
N ASP A 150 -14.66 -2.83 10.52
CA ASP A 150 -15.94 -3.35 10.04
C ASP A 150 -16.30 -2.78 8.66
N TYR A 151 -16.00 -1.51 8.44
CA TYR A 151 -16.16 -0.92 7.10
C TYR A 151 -15.21 -1.56 6.08
N VAL A 152 -13.95 -1.77 6.46
CA VAL A 152 -12.97 -2.49 5.60
C VAL A 152 -13.48 -3.90 5.27
N ARG A 153 -14.04 -4.62 6.25
CA ARG A 153 -14.64 -5.96 6.05
C ARG A 153 -15.80 -5.92 5.08
N GLN A 154 -16.67 -4.92 5.17
CA GLN A 154 -17.79 -4.76 4.22
C GLN A 154 -17.28 -4.58 2.78
N ILE A 155 -16.26 -3.76 2.57
CA ILE A 155 -15.64 -3.58 1.25
C ILE A 155 -15.03 -4.89 0.73
N ILE A 156 -14.37 -5.67 1.60
CA ILE A 156 -13.82 -6.98 1.23
C ILE A 156 -14.94 -7.91 0.79
N ASN A 157 -16.03 -8.00 1.55
CA ASN A 157 -17.18 -8.87 1.24
C ASN A 157 -17.84 -8.51 -0.11
N LEU A 158 -17.77 -7.24 -0.53
CA LEU A 158 -18.29 -6.80 -1.82
C LEU A 158 -17.33 -7.09 -2.99
N THR A 159 -16.04 -7.27 -2.73
CA THR A 159 -15.01 -7.33 -3.77
C THR A 159 -14.28 -8.67 -3.86
N GLN A 160 -14.48 -9.55 -2.88
CA GLN A 160 -13.82 -10.85 -2.79
C GLN A 160 -14.84 -11.98 -2.71
N THR A 161 -14.44 -13.19 -3.11
CA THR A 161 -15.25 -14.39 -2.93
C THR A 161 -15.41 -14.73 -1.45
N THR A 162 -16.57 -15.25 -1.07
CA THR A 162 -16.83 -15.83 0.25
C THR A 162 -16.61 -17.35 0.29
N SER A 163 -16.29 -17.97 -0.86
CA SER A 163 -16.04 -19.41 -0.96
C SER A 163 -14.71 -19.78 -0.34
N ALA A 164 -14.71 -20.71 0.59
CA ALA A 164 -13.50 -21.23 1.22
C ALA A 164 -12.68 -22.06 0.22
N SER A 165 -11.34 -21.98 0.34
CA SER A 165 -10.44 -22.88 -0.37
C SER A 165 -9.91 -23.92 0.60
N TYR A 166 -10.06 -25.21 0.28
CA TYR A 166 -9.51 -26.29 1.10
C TYR A 166 -8.00 -26.22 1.26
N LEU A 167 -7.29 -25.69 0.25
CA LEU A 167 -5.83 -25.49 0.31
C LEU A 167 -5.41 -24.37 1.30
N LEU A 168 -6.35 -23.50 1.68
CA LEU A 168 -6.09 -22.46 2.68
C LEU A 168 -6.51 -22.90 4.10
N LEU A 169 -7.30 -23.97 4.20
CA LEU A 169 -7.80 -24.51 5.47
C LEU A 169 -6.92 -25.62 6.02
N SER A 170 -6.03 -26.16 5.22
CA SER A 170 -5.03 -27.19 5.60
C SER A 170 -3.76 -26.53 6.13
#